data_5c24487c68c392f976e71172663dcf47
#
_entry.id   5c24487c68c392f976e71172663dcf47
#
_cell.length_a   1.000
_cell.length_b   1.000
_cell.length_c   1.000
_cell.angle_alpha   90.00
_cell.angle_beta   90.00
_cell.angle_gamma   90.00
#
_symmetry.space_group_name_H-M   'P 1'
#
loop_
_entity.id
_entity.type
_entity.pdbx_description
1 polymer ?
#
loop_
_entity_poly.entity_id
_entity_poly.type
_entity_poly.pdbx_seq_one_letter_code
_entity_poly.pdbx_strand_id
1 'polypeptide(L)'
;MSKTRLVVGISGASGVVYGARLVEALNAASVEVHLIISKWAREIFKQEMDDSGNWLEKQVAASYDPSNLGAAISSSSYLTDGMVVCPASVKTVSRIASADTSDLISRAADNNLKMGRRLVVCIRETPLSAPCLKNLHKLASYGVIIMPLSPAFYHQPTSIKDLVSFMVGKILDVFQIPNEMFSRWK
;
A
#
# COMPACT_ATOMS: atom_id res chain seq x y z
N MET A 1 14.45 5.88 20.27
CA MET A 1 14.42 5.44 18.86
C MET A 1 13.41 6.29 18.12
N SER A 2 13.71 6.76 16.91
CA SER A 2 12.74 7.49 16.07
C SER A 2 11.56 6.57 15.75
N LYS A 3 10.35 7.10 15.74
CA LYS A 3 9.14 6.36 15.36
C LYS A 3 9.22 5.98 13.88
N THR A 4 8.96 4.72 13.54
CA THR A 4 8.90 4.27 12.13
C THR A 4 7.82 5.06 11.38
N ARG A 5 8.16 5.59 10.21
CA ARG A 5 7.28 6.43 9.37
C ARG A 5 7.08 5.79 8.00
N LEU A 6 5.84 5.48 7.65
CA LEU A 6 5.49 4.86 6.39
C LEU A 6 4.48 5.68 5.59
N VAL A 7 4.67 5.74 4.28
CA VAL A 7 3.65 6.23 3.35
C VAL A 7 2.75 5.07 2.95
N VAL A 8 1.44 5.26 3.03
CA VAL A 8 0.44 4.29 2.56
C VAL A 8 -0.38 4.93 1.45
N GLY A 9 -0.30 4.35 0.26
CA GLY A 9 -1.12 4.73 -0.89
C GLY A 9 -2.23 3.70 -1.12
N ILE A 10 -3.50 4.14 -1.12
CA ILE A 10 -4.65 3.30 -1.48
C ILE A 10 -5.12 3.71 -2.85
N SER A 11 -4.95 2.85 -3.86
CA SER A 11 -5.33 3.17 -5.23
C SER A 11 -6.62 2.45 -5.65
N GLY A 12 -7.16 2.83 -6.82
CA GLY A 12 -8.45 2.38 -7.31
C GLY A 12 -8.46 0.94 -7.82
N ALA A 13 -8.26 -0.01 -6.95
CA ALA A 13 -8.45 -1.45 -7.18
C ALA A 13 -9.41 -2.00 -6.13
N SER A 14 -10.23 -2.99 -6.47
CA SER A 14 -11.07 -3.71 -5.50
C SER A 14 -10.22 -4.30 -4.37
N GLY A 15 -10.78 -4.45 -3.18
CA GLY A 15 -10.03 -4.88 -2.00
C GLY A 15 -9.44 -3.70 -1.21
N VAL A 16 -10.11 -2.54 -1.18
CA VAL A 16 -9.73 -1.41 -0.31
C VAL A 16 -9.69 -1.80 1.17
N VAL A 17 -10.37 -2.87 1.55
CA VAL A 17 -10.32 -3.47 2.89
C VAL A 17 -8.89 -3.86 3.31
N TYR A 18 -8.02 -4.26 2.39
CA TYR A 18 -6.61 -4.53 2.70
C TYR A 18 -5.89 -3.25 3.12
N GLY A 19 -6.11 -2.14 2.39
CA GLY A 19 -5.54 -0.84 2.74
C GLY A 19 -6.06 -0.31 4.08
N ALA A 20 -7.37 -0.43 4.32
CA ALA A 20 -7.98 -0.06 5.58
C ALA A 20 -7.37 -0.85 6.75
N ARG A 21 -7.35 -2.17 6.64
CA ARG A 21 -6.78 -3.04 7.67
C ARG A 21 -5.29 -2.83 7.91
N LEU A 22 -4.54 -2.48 6.84
CA LEU A 22 -3.13 -2.13 6.95
C LEU A 22 -2.94 -0.87 7.80
N VAL A 23 -3.71 0.19 7.55
CA VAL A 23 -3.64 1.43 8.35
C VAL A 23 -3.95 1.15 9.82
N GLU A 24 -5.00 0.38 10.12
CA GLU A 24 -5.32 -0.02 11.50
C GLU A 24 -4.17 -0.77 12.17
N ALA A 25 -3.57 -1.74 11.47
CA ALA A 25 -2.47 -2.54 12.01
C ALA A 25 -1.20 -1.71 12.24
N LEU A 26 -0.88 -0.78 11.34
CA LEU A 26 0.25 0.14 11.50
C LEU A 26 0.05 1.08 12.69
N ASN A 27 -1.17 1.59 12.88
CA ASN A 27 -1.50 2.42 14.04
C ASN A 27 -1.38 1.64 15.35
N ALA A 28 -1.88 0.39 15.39
CA ALA A 28 -1.74 -0.48 16.55
C ALA A 28 -0.26 -0.76 16.89
N ALA A 29 0.60 -0.82 15.88
CA ALA A 29 2.05 -0.95 16.03
C ALA A 29 2.77 0.39 16.29
N SER A 30 2.03 1.47 16.53
CA SER A 30 2.59 2.82 16.79
C SER A 30 3.45 3.39 15.65
N VAL A 31 3.21 2.97 14.41
CA VAL A 31 3.86 3.52 13.20
C VAL A 31 3.24 4.88 12.85
N GLU A 32 4.05 5.83 12.40
CA GLU A 32 3.59 7.11 11.88
C GLU A 32 3.16 6.94 10.43
N VAL A 33 1.85 6.97 10.17
CA VAL A 33 1.28 6.73 8.85
C VAL A 33 1.00 8.04 8.13
N HIS A 34 1.51 8.16 6.89
CA HIS A 34 1.20 9.21 5.92
C HIS A 34 0.32 8.63 4.82
N LEU A 35 -0.96 8.97 4.80
CA LEU A 35 -1.98 8.33 3.96
C LEU A 35 -2.29 9.13 2.71
N ILE A 36 -2.42 8.44 1.58
CA ILE A 36 -2.95 8.98 0.33
C ILE A 36 -4.05 8.03 -0.17
N ILE A 37 -5.28 8.51 -0.29
CA ILE A 37 -6.40 7.75 -0.88
C ILE A 37 -6.72 8.36 -2.24
N SER A 38 -6.57 7.61 -3.33
CA SER A 38 -6.90 8.11 -4.66
C SER A 38 -8.41 8.34 -4.82
N LYS A 39 -8.78 9.22 -5.75
CA LYS A 39 -10.19 9.49 -6.06
C LYS A 39 -10.98 8.20 -6.36
N TRP A 40 -10.42 7.30 -7.17
CA TRP A 40 -11.07 6.03 -7.51
C TRP A 40 -11.09 5.04 -6.33
N ALA A 41 -10.11 5.08 -5.44
CA ALA A 41 -10.17 4.28 -4.21
C ALA A 41 -11.37 4.68 -3.34
N ARG A 42 -11.68 5.99 -3.24
CA ARG A 42 -12.85 6.47 -2.50
C ARG A 42 -14.17 5.94 -3.08
N GLU A 43 -14.28 5.86 -4.41
CA GLU A 43 -15.47 5.28 -5.05
C GLU A 43 -15.59 3.78 -4.76
N ILE A 44 -14.46 3.06 -4.72
CA ILE A 44 -14.46 1.63 -4.37
C ILE A 44 -14.77 1.44 -2.87
N PHE A 45 -14.28 2.29 -1.98
CA PHE A 45 -14.67 2.28 -0.56
C PHE A 45 -16.18 2.36 -0.38
N LYS A 46 -16.86 3.24 -1.13
CA LYS A 46 -18.33 3.36 -1.09
C LYS A 46 -19.03 2.08 -1.54
N GLN A 47 -18.48 1.39 -2.54
CA GLN A 47 -19.06 0.16 -3.08
C GLN A 47 -18.81 -1.06 -2.20
N GLU A 48 -17.62 -1.16 -1.58
CA GLU A 48 -17.20 -2.36 -0.85
C GLU A 48 -17.44 -2.25 0.67
N MET A 49 -17.46 -1.04 1.23
CA MET A 49 -17.48 -0.81 2.68
C MET A 49 -18.53 0.21 3.14
N ASP A 50 -19.40 0.67 2.23
CA ASP A 50 -20.44 1.68 2.49
C ASP A 50 -19.89 2.99 3.10
N ASP A 51 -18.62 3.31 2.81
CA ASP A 51 -17.89 4.47 3.34
C ASP A 51 -16.96 5.05 2.26
N SER A 52 -16.49 6.27 2.44
CA SER A 52 -15.54 6.92 1.53
C SER A 52 -14.07 6.80 1.95
N GLY A 53 -13.80 6.10 3.04
CA GLY A 53 -12.47 6.00 3.65
C GLY A 53 -12.06 7.21 4.49
N ASN A 54 -12.95 8.19 4.68
CA ASN A 54 -12.65 9.42 5.43
C ASN A 54 -12.31 9.15 6.90
N TRP A 55 -12.84 8.08 7.47
CA TRP A 55 -12.54 7.69 8.86
C TRP A 55 -11.07 7.28 9.05
N LEU A 56 -10.42 6.74 8.01
CA LEU A 56 -8.99 6.41 8.07
C LEU A 56 -8.14 7.67 8.20
N GLU A 57 -8.53 8.75 7.55
CA GLU A 57 -7.79 10.02 7.57
C GLU A 57 -7.69 10.63 8.96
N LYS A 58 -8.70 10.36 9.81
CA LYS A 58 -8.72 10.81 11.20
C LYS A 58 -7.84 10.00 12.13
N GLN A 59 -7.35 8.85 11.68
CA GLN A 59 -6.56 7.91 12.48
C GLN A 59 -5.07 7.95 12.17
N VAL A 60 -4.64 8.73 11.19
CA VAL A 60 -3.25 8.77 10.72
C VAL A 60 -2.55 10.07 11.12
N ALA A 61 -1.22 10.07 11.11
CA ALA A 61 -0.43 11.25 11.42
C ALA A 61 -0.65 12.39 10.42
N ALA A 62 -0.82 12.05 9.13
CA ALA A 62 -1.17 12.99 8.08
C ALA A 62 -1.90 12.28 6.93
N SER A 63 -2.89 12.96 6.35
CA SER A 63 -3.56 12.56 5.12
C SER A 63 -3.38 13.63 4.06
N TYR A 64 -3.23 13.20 2.81
CA TYR A 64 -2.91 14.10 1.69
C TYR A 64 -3.88 13.91 0.54
N ASP A 65 -4.26 15.02 -0.08
CA ASP A 65 -4.97 14.99 -1.35
C ASP A 65 -4.06 14.36 -2.44
N PRO A 66 -4.54 13.39 -3.21
CA PRO A 66 -3.74 12.70 -4.23
C PRO A 66 -3.25 13.62 -5.37
N SER A 67 -3.82 14.80 -5.54
CA SER A 67 -3.40 15.80 -6.52
C SER A 67 -2.39 16.83 -5.96
N ASN A 68 -2.16 16.84 -4.64
CA ASN A 68 -1.30 17.82 -3.98
C ASN A 68 0.19 17.44 -4.14
N LEU A 69 0.80 17.82 -5.24
CA LEU A 69 2.23 17.63 -5.47
C LEU A 69 3.14 18.59 -4.66
N GLY A 70 2.56 19.53 -3.92
CA GLY A 70 3.27 20.37 -2.94
C GLY A 70 3.37 19.75 -1.53
N ALA A 71 2.79 18.57 -1.31
CA ALA A 71 2.83 17.88 -0.01
C ALA A 71 4.27 17.48 0.38
N ALA A 72 4.57 17.41 1.69
CA ALA A 72 5.90 17.06 2.19
C ALA A 72 6.45 15.76 1.60
N ILE A 73 5.62 14.72 1.51
CA ILE A 73 5.99 13.40 0.96
C ILE A 73 6.25 13.40 -0.56
N SER A 74 5.97 14.50 -1.25
CA SER A 74 6.32 14.69 -2.67
C SER A 74 7.82 14.96 -2.87
N SER A 75 8.54 15.27 -1.80
CA SER A 75 9.97 15.53 -1.81
C SER A 75 10.77 14.34 -1.30
N SER A 76 11.85 14.00 -1.97
CA SER A 76 12.78 12.94 -1.53
C SER A 76 13.54 13.30 -0.25
N SER A 77 13.61 14.60 0.11
CA SER A 77 14.20 15.07 1.36
C SER A 77 13.34 14.81 2.60
N TYR A 78 12.04 14.54 2.42
CA TYR A 78 11.19 14.12 3.52
C TYR A 78 11.50 12.66 3.90
N LEU A 79 11.96 12.46 5.13
CA LEU A 79 12.45 11.16 5.56
C LEU A 79 11.28 10.23 5.92
N THR A 80 11.23 9.08 5.24
CA THR A 80 10.32 7.96 5.53
C THR A 80 11.12 6.65 5.51
N ASP A 81 10.64 5.63 6.21
CA ASP A 81 11.26 4.31 6.24
C ASP A 81 10.80 3.43 5.06
N GLY A 82 9.84 3.92 4.30
CA GLY A 82 9.36 3.25 3.10
C GLY A 82 7.92 3.59 2.74
N MET A 83 7.41 2.88 1.75
CA MET A 83 6.05 3.08 1.24
C MET A 83 5.38 1.74 0.88
N VAL A 84 4.07 1.68 1.11
CA VAL A 84 3.20 0.59 0.66
C VAL A 84 2.11 1.17 -0.22
N VAL A 85 1.89 0.57 -1.39
CA VAL A 85 0.70 0.83 -2.21
C VAL A 85 -0.22 -0.38 -2.09
N CYS A 86 -1.32 -0.26 -1.34
CA CYS A 86 -2.22 -1.38 -1.02
C CYS A 86 -3.69 -0.93 -0.92
N PRO A 87 -4.57 -1.41 -1.82
CA PRO A 87 -4.23 -2.15 -3.03
C PRO A 87 -3.61 -1.27 -4.11
N ALA A 88 -2.85 -1.88 -5.02
CA ALA A 88 -2.31 -1.23 -6.21
C ALA A 88 -3.10 -1.62 -7.45
N SER A 89 -3.66 -0.64 -8.16
CA SER A 89 -4.31 -0.84 -9.45
C SER A 89 -3.28 -0.97 -10.57
N VAL A 90 -3.66 -1.61 -11.68
CA VAL A 90 -2.83 -1.70 -12.91
C VAL A 90 -2.37 -0.31 -13.38
N LYS A 91 -3.26 0.69 -13.31
CA LYS A 91 -2.91 2.10 -13.64
C LYS A 91 -1.77 2.62 -12.76
N THR A 92 -1.86 2.40 -11.45
CA THR A 92 -0.83 2.86 -10.49
C THR A 92 0.49 2.14 -10.71
N VAL A 93 0.45 0.81 -10.94
CA VAL A 93 1.63 0.01 -11.32
C VAL A 93 2.28 0.57 -12.58
N SER A 94 1.49 0.84 -13.61
CA SER A 94 1.99 1.40 -14.88
C SER A 94 2.66 2.75 -14.70
N ARG A 95 2.07 3.65 -13.91
CA ARG A 95 2.64 4.97 -13.60
C ARG A 95 3.98 4.87 -12.89
N ILE A 96 4.05 4.08 -11.84
CA ILE A 96 5.31 3.89 -11.09
C ILE A 96 6.38 3.29 -12.02
N ALA A 97 6.02 2.29 -12.85
CA ALA A 97 6.94 1.64 -13.77
C ALA A 97 7.46 2.56 -14.89
N SER A 98 6.70 3.60 -15.26
CA SER A 98 7.09 4.59 -16.28
C SER A 98 7.66 5.89 -15.70
N ALA A 99 7.81 5.97 -14.36
CA ALA A 99 8.20 7.20 -13.65
C ALA A 99 7.23 8.38 -13.93
N ASP A 100 5.95 8.09 -14.19
CA ASP A 100 4.91 9.12 -14.28
C ASP A 100 4.55 9.59 -12.87
N THR A 101 5.03 10.77 -12.49
CA THR A 101 4.86 11.39 -11.18
C THR A 101 3.71 12.41 -11.15
N SER A 102 2.69 12.23 -11.98
CA SER A 102 1.56 13.16 -12.14
C SER A 102 0.54 13.12 -11.02
N ASP A 103 0.61 12.13 -10.12
CA ASP A 103 -0.14 12.10 -8.87
C ASP A 103 0.77 11.84 -7.66
N LEU A 104 0.27 12.12 -6.45
CA LEU A 104 1.08 12.03 -5.25
C LEU A 104 1.47 10.59 -4.88
N ILE A 105 0.65 9.57 -5.22
CA ILE A 105 1.01 8.16 -4.96
C ILE A 105 2.22 7.77 -5.80
N SER A 106 2.17 8.00 -7.11
CA SER A 106 3.28 7.68 -8.01
C SER A 106 4.52 8.54 -7.72
N ARG A 107 4.34 9.82 -7.35
CA ARG A 107 5.42 10.72 -6.94
C ARG A 107 6.14 10.24 -5.68
N ALA A 108 5.39 9.86 -4.63
CA ALA A 108 5.96 9.34 -3.39
C ALA A 108 6.65 7.98 -3.62
N ALA A 109 6.11 7.12 -4.50
CA ALA A 109 6.74 5.86 -4.87
C ALA A 109 8.08 6.09 -5.58
N ASP A 110 8.15 7.01 -6.55
CA ASP A 110 9.38 7.40 -7.25
C ASP A 110 10.43 7.95 -6.26
N ASN A 111 10.01 8.76 -5.28
CA ASN A 111 10.91 9.24 -4.24
C ASN A 111 11.51 8.11 -3.38
N ASN A 112 10.70 7.10 -3.05
CA ASN A 112 11.20 5.94 -2.31
C ASN A 112 12.20 5.13 -3.16
N LEU A 113 11.93 4.93 -4.46
CA LEU A 113 12.86 4.27 -5.38
C LEU A 113 14.19 5.03 -5.49
N LYS A 114 14.16 6.34 -5.75
CA LYS A 114 15.37 7.17 -5.88
C LYS A 114 16.26 7.14 -4.64
N MET A 115 15.64 7.04 -3.47
CA MET A 115 16.36 7.05 -2.20
C MET A 115 16.70 5.64 -1.70
N GLY A 116 16.46 4.60 -2.49
CA GLY A 116 16.70 3.21 -2.10
C GLY A 116 15.86 2.77 -0.89
N ARG A 117 14.73 3.44 -0.63
CA ARG A 117 13.83 3.09 0.46
C ARG A 117 12.91 1.95 0.05
N ARG A 118 12.49 1.16 1.02
CA ARG A 118 11.62 0.00 0.77
C ARG A 118 10.27 0.42 0.18
N LEU A 119 9.94 -0.10 -0.99
CA LEU A 119 8.66 0.10 -1.66
C LEU A 119 7.97 -1.25 -1.86
N VAL A 120 6.73 -1.37 -1.37
CA VAL A 120 5.88 -2.55 -1.55
C VAL A 120 4.70 -2.17 -2.42
N VAL A 121 4.47 -2.93 -3.48
CA VAL A 121 3.33 -2.75 -4.39
C VAL A 121 2.44 -3.97 -4.32
N CYS A 122 1.29 -3.82 -3.66
CA CYS A 122 0.30 -4.88 -3.45
C CYS A 122 -0.70 -4.90 -4.60
N ILE A 123 -0.33 -5.54 -5.71
CA ILE A 123 -1.19 -5.61 -6.90
C ILE A 123 -2.47 -6.40 -6.62
N ARG A 124 -3.63 -5.86 -7.01
CA ARG A 124 -4.90 -6.59 -7.05
C ARG A 124 -5.53 -6.44 -8.43
N GLU A 125 -5.41 -7.48 -9.21
CA GLU A 125 -5.98 -7.61 -10.56
C GLU A 125 -6.01 -9.08 -10.98
N THR A 126 -7.05 -9.48 -11.72
CA THR A 126 -7.14 -10.80 -12.32
C THR A 126 -8.08 -10.77 -13.53
N PRO A 127 -7.70 -11.31 -14.70
CA PRO A 127 -6.37 -11.80 -15.06
C PRO A 127 -5.36 -10.66 -15.27
N LEU A 128 -4.07 -10.97 -15.27
CA LEU A 128 -3.02 -10.01 -15.59
C LEU A 128 -2.69 -10.02 -17.09
N SER A 129 -2.69 -8.86 -17.72
CA SER A 129 -2.27 -8.70 -19.11
C SER A 129 -0.75 -8.75 -19.26
N ALA A 130 -0.25 -9.10 -20.45
CA ALA A 130 1.19 -9.09 -20.74
C ALA A 130 1.87 -7.72 -20.44
N PRO A 131 1.29 -6.55 -20.81
CA PRO A 131 1.84 -5.26 -20.40
C PRO A 131 1.92 -5.07 -18.89
N CYS A 132 0.90 -5.53 -18.12
CA CYS A 132 0.93 -5.46 -16.67
C CYS A 132 2.06 -6.32 -16.09
N LEU A 133 2.20 -7.55 -16.55
CA LEU A 133 3.29 -8.45 -16.12
C LEU A 133 4.67 -7.86 -16.43
N LYS A 134 4.84 -7.22 -17.61
CA LYS A 134 6.07 -6.50 -17.96
C LYS A 134 6.38 -5.36 -16.99
N ASN A 135 5.37 -4.58 -16.60
CA ASN A 135 5.54 -3.49 -15.64
C ASN A 135 5.89 -4.02 -14.24
N LEU A 136 5.25 -5.10 -13.79
CA LEU A 136 5.57 -5.74 -12.52
C LEU A 136 7.01 -6.29 -12.50
N HIS A 137 7.44 -6.96 -13.58
CA HIS A 137 8.81 -7.43 -13.75
C HIS A 137 9.81 -6.26 -13.70
N LYS A 138 9.52 -5.16 -14.42
CA LYS A 138 10.35 -3.96 -14.42
C LYS A 138 10.50 -3.37 -13.02
N LEU A 139 9.41 -3.24 -12.27
CA LEU A 139 9.45 -2.75 -10.89
C LEU A 139 10.24 -3.69 -9.99
N ALA A 140 10.05 -5.01 -10.12
CA ALA A 140 10.81 -5.99 -9.35
C ALA A 140 12.31 -5.89 -9.63
N SER A 141 12.72 -5.64 -10.89
CA SER A 141 14.15 -5.43 -11.24
C SER A 141 14.76 -4.16 -10.64
N TYR A 142 13.91 -3.21 -10.22
CA TYR A 142 14.33 -1.99 -9.49
C TYR A 142 14.32 -2.17 -7.96
N GLY A 143 14.07 -3.40 -7.47
CA GLY A 143 14.04 -3.69 -6.03
C GLY A 143 12.69 -3.42 -5.36
N VAL A 144 11.62 -3.15 -6.12
CA VAL A 144 10.27 -3.06 -5.58
C VAL A 144 9.79 -4.45 -5.17
N ILE A 145 9.25 -4.57 -3.97
CA ILE A 145 8.61 -5.81 -3.52
C ILE A 145 7.21 -5.88 -4.13
N ILE A 146 7.03 -6.77 -5.09
CA ILE A 146 5.74 -7.04 -5.70
C ILE A 146 5.01 -8.08 -4.87
N MET A 147 3.86 -7.69 -4.32
CA MET A 147 3.05 -8.55 -3.46
C MET A 147 1.64 -8.68 -4.03
N PRO A 148 1.34 -9.71 -4.83
CA PRO A 148 -0.04 -10.00 -5.21
C PRO A 148 -0.90 -10.22 -3.97
N LEU A 149 -2.11 -9.63 -3.95
CA LEU A 149 -3.06 -9.84 -2.85
C LEU A 149 -3.72 -11.23 -2.98
N SER A 150 -2.89 -12.26 -2.83
CA SER A 150 -3.23 -13.68 -2.97
C SER A 150 -2.94 -14.40 -1.65
N PRO A 151 -3.90 -14.42 -0.70
CA PRO A 151 -3.69 -15.02 0.61
C PRO A 151 -3.47 -16.54 0.52
N ALA A 152 -2.67 -17.09 1.45
CA ALA A 152 -2.51 -18.53 1.60
C ALA A 152 -3.65 -19.14 2.45
N PHE A 153 -3.80 -20.46 2.40
CA PHE A 153 -4.86 -21.18 3.10
C PHE A 153 -4.32 -22.15 4.17
N TYR A 154 -3.02 -22.30 4.31
CA TYR A 154 -2.43 -23.24 5.28
C TYR A 154 -2.74 -22.89 6.74
N HIS A 155 -3.06 -21.63 7.03
CA HIS A 155 -3.46 -21.17 8.35
C HIS A 155 -4.95 -21.38 8.65
N GLN A 156 -5.66 -22.11 7.78
CA GLN A 156 -7.07 -22.50 7.90
C GLN A 156 -8.01 -21.30 8.18
N PRO A 157 -8.05 -20.29 7.29
CA PRO A 157 -8.90 -19.12 7.48
C PRO A 157 -10.37 -19.52 7.53
N THR A 158 -11.12 -18.93 8.46
CA THR A 158 -12.56 -19.18 8.64
C THR A 158 -13.40 -17.99 8.22
N SER A 159 -12.77 -16.87 7.92
CA SER A 159 -13.43 -15.62 7.54
C SER A 159 -12.61 -14.84 6.49
N ILE A 160 -13.28 -13.92 5.80
CA ILE A 160 -12.59 -12.94 4.92
C ILE A 160 -11.59 -12.13 5.73
N LYS A 161 -11.89 -11.80 6.97
CA LYS A 161 -10.98 -11.06 7.87
C LYS A 161 -9.65 -11.79 8.07
N ASP A 162 -9.67 -13.12 8.15
CA ASP A 162 -8.44 -13.92 8.32
C ASP A 162 -7.58 -13.85 7.05
N LEU A 163 -8.19 -13.91 5.86
CA LEU A 163 -7.51 -13.76 4.58
C LEU A 163 -6.88 -12.36 4.45
N VAL A 164 -7.62 -11.32 4.81
CA VAL A 164 -7.14 -9.94 4.82
C VAL A 164 -5.99 -9.79 5.83
N SER A 165 -6.15 -10.31 7.04
CA SER A 165 -5.13 -10.23 8.10
C SER A 165 -3.83 -10.94 7.71
N PHE A 166 -3.92 -12.09 7.02
CA PHE A 166 -2.75 -12.77 6.49
C PHE A 166 -1.91 -11.86 5.58
N MET A 167 -2.55 -11.21 4.60
CA MET A 167 -1.84 -10.33 3.67
C MET A 167 -1.25 -9.11 4.37
N VAL A 168 -1.99 -8.51 5.30
CA VAL A 168 -1.49 -7.38 6.09
C VAL A 168 -0.30 -7.79 6.96
N GLY A 169 -0.36 -8.94 7.62
CA GLY A 169 0.77 -9.47 8.39
C GLY A 169 2.02 -9.68 7.53
N LYS A 170 1.86 -10.17 6.29
CA LYS A 170 2.98 -10.28 5.33
C LYS A 170 3.57 -8.92 4.96
N ILE A 171 2.74 -7.88 4.84
CA ILE A 171 3.24 -6.51 4.61
C ILE A 171 4.02 -6.02 5.83
N LEU A 172 3.51 -6.22 7.04
CA LEU A 172 4.23 -5.85 8.28
C LEU A 172 5.58 -6.58 8.40
N ASP A 173 5.63 -7.87 8.03
CA ASP A 173 6.88 -8.66 8.01
C ASP A 173 7.95 -8.03 7.10
N VAL A 174 7.56 -7.48 5.94
CA VAL A 174 8.47 -6.78 5.03
C VAL A 174 9.17 -5.61 5.73
N PHE A 175 8.45 -4.89 6.59
CA PHE A 175 9.00 -3.75 7.34
C PHE A 175 9.55 -4.14 8.71
N GLN A 176 9.63 -5.45 9.00
CA GLN A 176 10.11 -5.98 10.30
C GLN A 176 9.31 -5.45 11.49
N ILE A 177 8.02 -5.17 11.27
CA ILE A 177 7.08 -4.77 12.31
C ILE A 177 6.53 -6.03 12.98
N PRO A 178 6.77 -6.24 14.29
CA PRO A 178 6.26 -7.41 15.00
C PRO A 178 4.73 -7.50 14.91
N ASN A 179 4.23 -8.69 14.58
CA ASN A 179 2.79 -8.92 14.48
C ASN A 179 2.41 -10.40 14.67
N GLU A 180 1.19 -10.64 15.09
CA GLU A 180 0.57 -11.94 15.25
C GLU A 180 -0.74 -12.05 14.43
N MET A 181 -0.76 -11.44 13.25
CA MET A 181 -1.96 -11.32 12.43
C MET A 181 -2.40 -12.66 11.79
N PHE A 182 -1.54 -13.65 11.76
CA PHE A 182 -1.84 -14.99 11.24
C PHE A 182 -0.93 -16.05 11.87
N SER A 183 -1.37 -17.31 11.85
CA SER A 183 -0.54 -18.46 12.28
C SER A 183 0.57 -18.70 11.25
N ARG A 184 1.81 -18.62 11.71
CA ARG A 184 2.99 -18.82 10.85
C ARG A 184 3.17 -20.30 10.49
N TRP A 185 3.69 -20.54 9.30
CA TRP A 185 4.12 -21.89 8.92
C TRP A 185 5.24 -22.33 9.87
N LYS A 186 5.07 -23.55 10.44
CA LYS A 186 6.06 -24.18 11.34
C LYS A 186 6.83 -25.24 10.58
#